data_9d3fb841f79749927c40fc2220bff63e
#
_entry.id   9d3fb841f79749927c40fc2220bff63e
#
_cell.length_a   1.000
_cell.length_b   1.000
_cell.length_c   1.000
_cell.angle_alpha   90.00
_cell.angle_beta   90.00
_cell.angle_gamma   90.00
#
_symmetry.space_group_name_H-M   'P 1'
#
loop_
_entity.id
_entity.type
_entity.pdbx_description
1 polymer ?
#
loop_
_entity_poly.entity_id
_entity_poly.type
_entity_poly.pdbx_seq_one_letter_code
_entity_poly.pdbx_strand_id
1 'polypeptide(L)'
;MPGMMDTILNLGLNEKTVEGFAQQTNNPRFSWDSYRRFNQLFGKVVFGVNDEKFDHVLDSAKKKQGVTYDSKLNVESLKKIVSEYKKICETHTKRKFPNTPNEQLGLAIEAVFKSWMGERAVVYREKNGITKDIANGTAVNVVTICLLYTSPSPRD
;
A
#
# COMPACT_ATOMS: atom_id res chain seq x y z
N MET A 1 -4.75 -19.25 -7.43
CA MET A 1 -5.71 -18.30 -6.79
C MET A 1 -5.30 -16.84 -7.05
N PRO A 2 -5.21 -16.38 -8.28
CA PRO A 2 -4.82 -14.99 -8.59
C PRO A 2 -5.81 -13.99 -7.97
N GLY A 3 -5.31 -12.94 -7.32
CA GLY A 3 -6.12 -11.88 -6.73
C GLY A 3 -6.89 -12.23 -5.44
N MET A 4 -6.70 -13.42 -4.88
CA MET A 4 -7.35 -13.84 -3.63
C MET A 4 -6.55 -13.45 -2.39
N MET A 5 -5.21 -13.46 -2.49
CA MET A 5 -4.32 -13.00 -1.43
C MET A 5 -4.06 -11.50 -1.57
N ASP A 6 -3.73 -10.87 -0.45
CA ASP A 6 -3.36 -9.47 -0.44
C ASP A 6 -1.97 -9.24 -1.04
N THR A 7 -1.78 -8.06 -1.63
CA THR A 7 -0.51 -7.60 -2.18
C THR A 7 -0.19 -6.23 -1.59
N ILE A 8 1.06 -6.02 -1.21
CA ILE A 8 1.52 -4.74 -0.67
C ILE A 8 2.58 -4.20 -1.63
N LEU A 9 2.31 -3.02 -2.16
CA LEU A 9 3.18 -2.35 -3.14
C LEU A 9 4.01 -1.25 -2.49
N ASN A 10 5.14 -0.91 -3.09
CA ASN A 10 6.03 0.18 -2.67
C ASN A 10 6.60 0.01 -1.26
N LEU A 11 6.75 -1.23 -0.81
CA LEU A 11 7.32 -1.56 0.48
C LEU A 11 8.77 -1.04 0.57
N GLY A 12 9.17 -0.54 1.73
CA GLY A 12 10.48 0.05 1.95
C GLY A 12 10.50 1.58 1.84
N LEU A 13 9.41 2.20 1.34
CA LEU A 13 9.31 3.66 1.35
C LEU A 13 9.17 4.19 2.79
N ASN A 14 9.98 5.18 3.10
CA ASN A 14 9.96 5.97 4.32
C ASN A 14 10.40 7.40 3.98
N GLU A 15 10.48 8.27 4.98
CA GLU A 15 10.84 9.68 4.75
C GLU A 15 12.22 9.87 4.09
N LYS A 16 13.18 8.99 4.39
CA LYS A 16 14.52 9.04 3.79
C LYS A 16 14.52 8.46 2.37
N THR A 17 13.90 7.29 2.20
CA THR A 17 13.92 6.59 0.90
C THR A 17 13.06 7.28 -0.15
N VAL A 18 11.97 7.98 0.24
CA VAL A 18 11.14 8.75 -0.69
C VAL A 18 11.90 9.94 -1.30
N GLU A 19 12.78 10.60 -0.54
CA GLU A 19 13.60 11.68 -1.06
C GLU A 19 14.66 11.15 -2.04
N GLY A 20 15.32 10.03 -1.72
CA GLY A 20 16.22 9.36 -2.66
C GLY A 20 15.51 8.92 -3.95
N PHE A 21 14.30 8.41 -3.81
CA PHE A 21 13.44 8.04 -4.94
C PHE A 21 13.02 9.25 -5.78
N ALA A 22 12.75 10.39 -5.15
CA ALA A 22 12.45 11.63 -5.84
C ALA A 22 13.64 12.15 -6.67
N GLN A 23 14.86 12.03 -6.14
CA GLN A 23 16.09 12.37 -6.87
C GLN A 23 16.32 11.42 -8.06
N GLN A 24 16.20 10.11 -7.85
CA GLN A 24 16.40 9.11 -8.88
C GLN A 24 15.42 9.25 -10.05
N THR A 25 14.16 9.54 -9.75
CA THR A 25 13.11 9.66 -10.77
C THR A 25 13.02 11.06 -11.39
N ASN A 26 13.72 12.03 -10.82
CA ASN A 26 13.56 13.47 -11.11
C ASN A 26 12.09 13.92 -11.06
N ASN A 27 11.28 13.25 -10.25
CA ASN A 27 9.84 13.51 -10.13
C ASN A 27 9.38 13.41 -8.66
N PRO A 28 9.58 14.45 -7.85
CA PRO A 28 9.19 14.45 -6.44
C PRO A 28 7.70 14.18 -6.22
N ARG A 29 6.85 14.69 -7.12
CA ARG A 29 5.40 14.47 -7.00
C ARG A 29 5.05 12.99 -7.11
N PHE A 30 5.61 12.29 -8.11
CA PHE A 30 5.39 10.85 -8.29
C PHE A 30 5.87 10.05 -7.08
N SER A 31 7.03 10.39 -6.54
CA SER A 31 7.61 9.70 -5.39
C SER A 31 6.76 9.86 -4.13
N TRP A 32 6.30 11.08 -3.85
CA TRP A 32 5.42 11.34 -2.71
C TRP A 32 4.02 10.76 -2.89
N ASP A 33 3.47 10.71 -4.11
CA ASP A 33 2.21 10.00 -4.37
C ASP A 33 2.36 8.49 -4.20
N SER A 34 3.48 7.91 -4.62
CA SER A 34 3.80 6.49 -4.37
C SER A 34 3.88 6.19 -2.87
N TYR A 35 4.50 7.09 -2.09
CA TYR A 35 4.58 6.94 -0.65
C TYR A 35 3.21 7.11 0.04
N ARG A 36 2.38 8.03 -0.44
CA ARG A 36 0.98 8.16 0.02
C ARG A 36 0.21 6.87 -0.21
N ARG A 37 0.28 6.32 -1.43
CA ARG A 37 -0.41 5.05 -1.78
C ARG A 37 0.10 3.88 -0.95
N PHE A 38 1.40 3.82 -0.70
CA PHE A 38 1.96 2.81 0.20
C PHE A 38 1.37 2.91 1.61
N ASN A 39 1.32 4.10 2.21
CA ASN A 39 0.77 4.29 3.56
C ASN A 39 -0.72 3.89 3.63
N GLN A 40 -1.52 4.23 2.61
CA GLN A 40 -2.92 3.84 2.52
C GLN A 40 -3.06 2.31 2.43
N LEU A 41 -2.36 1.69 1.49
CA LEU A 41 -2.43 0.25 1.27
C LEU A 41 -1.93 -0.54 2.48
N PHE A 42 -0.82 -0.10 3.08
CA PHE A 42 -0.26 -0.71 4.28
C PHE A 42 -1.20 -0.57 5.48
N GLY A 43 -1.76 0.61 5.68
CA GLY A 43 -2.75 0.84 6.73
C GLY A 43 -4.01 -0.03 6.59
N LYS A 44 -4.49 -0.20 5.37
CA LYS A 44 -5.65 -1.05 5.07
C LYS A 44 -5.33 -2.53 5.26
N VAL A 45 -4.27 -3.03 4.63
CA VAL A 45 -3.97 -4.46 4.57
C VAL A 45 -3.34 -4.97 5.86
N VAL A 46 -2.36 -4.25 6.39
CA VAL A 46 -1.58 -4.70 7.56
C VAL A 46 -2.30 -4.36 8.87
N PHE A 47 -2.87 -3.17 8.96
CA PHE A 47 -3.48 -2.70 10.20
C PHE A 47 -5.01 -2.82 10.22
N GLY A 48 -5.65 -3.16 9.11
CA GLY A 48 -7.10 -3.30 9.04
C GLY A 48 -7.86 -1.98 9.18
N VAL A 49 -7.22 -0.84 8.87
CA VAL A 49 -7.88 0.47 8.93
C VAL A 49 -8.90 0.58 7.79
N ASN A 50 -10.11 1.07 8.10
CA ASN A 50 -11.13 1.30 7.08
C ASN A 50 -10.66 2.35 6.06
N ASP A 51 -10.81 2.02 4.77
CA ASP A 51 -10.41 2.84 3.62
C ASP A 51 -11.05 4.24 3.64
N GLU A 52 -12.30 4.34 4.08
CA GLU A 52 -13.05 5.60 4.16
C GLU A 52 -12.31 6.70 4.96
N LYS A 53 -11.54 6.31 5.99
CA LYS A 53 -10.75 7.27 6.78
C LYS A 53 -9.64 7.92 5.94
N PHE A 54 -9.02 7.14 5.06
CA PHE A 54 -8.00 7.64 4.15
C PHE A 54 -8.61 8.49 3.04
N ASP A 55 -9.73 8.04 2.46
CA ASP A 55 -10.44 8.76 1.42
C ASP A 55 -10.93 10.12 1.90
N HIS A 56 -11.43 10.21 3.13
CA HIS A 56 -11.85 11.49 3.73
C HIS A 56 -10.70 12.51 3.81
N VAL A 57 -9.50 12.07 4.20
CA VAL A 57 -8.32 12.95 4.23
C VAL A 57 -7.92 13.40 2.83
N LEU A 58 -7.92 12.46 1.87
CA LEU A 58 -7.58 12.73 0.48
C LEU A 58 -8.54 13.75 -0.15
N ASP A 59 -9.84 13.54 0.04
CA ASP A 59 -10.88 14.44 -0.49
C ASP A 59 -10.83 15.82 0.16
N SER A 60 -10.56 15.87 1.46
CA SER A 60 -10.35 17.15 2.17
C SER A 60 -9.15 17.91 1.62
N ALA A 61 -8.06 17.22 1.29
CA ALA A 61 -6.89 17.83 0.69
C ALA A 61 -7.15 18.32 -0.74
N LYS A 62 -7.88 17.54 -1.54
CA LYS A 62 -8.32 17.95 -2.90
C LYS A 62 -9.18 19.20 -2.84
N LYS A 63 -10.17 19.23 -1.95
CA LYS A 63 -11.03 20.42 -1.76
C LYS A 63 -10.23 21.65 -1.35
N LYS A 64 -9.28 21.51 -0.41
CA LYS A 64 -8.43 22.63 0.03
C LYS A 64 -7.55 23.19 -1.08
N GLN A 65 -7.08 22.33 -1.99
CA GLN A 65 -6.25 22.76 -3.12
C GLN A 65 -7.09 23.16 -4.35
N GLY A 66 -8.40 22.93 -4.36
CA GLY A 66 -9.28 23.24 -5.50
C GLY A 66 -9.08 22.31 -6.70
N VAL A 67 -8.68 21.05 -6.47
CA VAL A 67 -8.42 20.08 -7.54
C VAL A 67 -9.37 18.89 -7.44
N THR A 68 -9.72 18.32 -8.60
CA THR A 68 -10.62 17.15 -8.67
C THR A 68 -9.85 15.83 -8.68
N TYR A 69 -8.69 15.80 -9.34
CA TYR A 69 -7.92 14.59 -9.55
C TYR A 69 -6.72 14.51 -8.61
N ASP A 70 -6.44 13.31 -8.09
CA ASP A 70 -5.26 13.03 -7.25
C ASP A 70 -3.95 13.42 -7.95
N SER A 71 -3.92 13.25 -9.30
CA SER A 71 -2.77 13.59 -10.13
C SER A 71 -2.42 15.08 -10.13
N LYS A 72 -3.31 15.95 -9.68
CA LYS A 72 -3.11 17.40 -9.59
C LYS A 72 -2.67 17.88 -8.21
N LEU A 73 -2.62 16.99 -7.23
CA LEU A 73 -2.10 17.34 -5.91
C LEU A 73 -0.61 17.69 -5.98
N ASN A 74 -0.23 18.75 -5.32
CA ASN A 74 1.17 19.18 -5.22
C ASN A 74 1.91 18.39 -4.11
N VAL A 75 3.23 18.48 -4.11
CA VAL A 75 4.10 17.75 -3.16
C VAL A 75 3.78 18.09 -1.71
N GLU A 76 3.53 19.36 -1.41
CA GLU A 76 3.22 19.82 -0.05
C GLU A 76 1.91 19.21 0.50
N SER A 77 0.89 19.13 -0.34
CA SER A 77 -0.36 18.46 0.01
C SER A 77 -0.14 16.95 0.22
N LEU A 78 0.64 16.30 -0.63
CA LEU A 78 0.97 14.88 -0.49
C LEU A 78 1.73 14.59 0.81
N LYS A 79 2.71 15.44 1.18
CA LYS A 79 3.43 15.34 2.46
C LYS A 79 2.48 15.42 3.66
N LYS A 80 1.53 16.35 3.63
CA LYS A 80 0.51 16.48 4.68
C LYS A 80 -0.40 15.26 4.76
N ILE A 81 -0.86 14.75 3.61
CA ILE A 81 -1.70 13.54 3.55
C ILE A 81 -0.96 12.34 4.16
N VAL A 82 0.32 12.12 3.80
CA VAL A 82 1.14 11.05 4.37
C VAL A 82 1.23 11.15 5.91
N SER A 83 1.45 12.36 6.42
CA SER A 83 1.48 12.60 7.88
C SER A 83 0.14 12.24 8.53
N GLU A 84 -0.97 12.64 7.95
CA GLU A 84 -2.30 12.31 8.48
C GLU A 84 -2.61 10.80 8.38
N TYR A 85 -2.22 10.14 7.29
CA TYR A 85 -2.37 8.69 7.14
C TYR A 85 -1.62 7.91 8.21
N LYS A 86 -0.38 8.31 8.53
CA LYS A 86 0.38 7.72 9.63
C LYS A 86 -0.32 7.91 10.97
N LYS A 87 -0.83 9.10 11.28
CA LYS A 87 -1.59 9.37 12.51
C LYS A 87 -2.83 8.50 12.61
N ILE A 88 -3.57 8.31 11.51
CA ILE A 88 -4.73 7.41 11.47
C ILE A 88 -4.31 5.99 11.85
N CYS A 89 -3.24 5.48 11.25
CA CYS A 89 -2.71 4.17 11.55
C CYS A 89 -2.25 4.05 13.01
N GLU A 90 -1.52 5.03 13.51
CA GLU A 90 -1.02 5.06 14.90
C GLU A 90 -2.16 5.11 15.92
N THR A 91 -3.19 5.91 15.63
CA THR A 91 -4.39 5.99 16.49
C THR A 91 -5.14 4.66 16.51
N HIS A 92 -5.24 3.98 15.37
CA HIS A 92 -5.93 2.70 15.25
C HIS A 92 -5.17 1.56 15.96
N THR A 93 -3.86 1.50 15.76
CA THR A 93 -3.03 0.41 16.29
C THR A 93 -2.46 0.68 17.68
N LYS A 94 -2.51 1.93 18.15
CA LYS A 94 -1.81 2.42 19.35
C LYS A 94 -0.29 2.17 19.30
N ARG A 95 0.29 2.06 18.11
CA ARG A 95 1.71 1.86 17.87
C ARG A 95 2.20 2.84 16.81
N LYS A 96 3.49 3.19 16.86
CA LYS A 96 4.11 4.01 15.81
C LYS A 96 4.08 3.30 14.47
N PHE A 97 3.93 4.06 13.39
CA PHE A 97 4.01 3.51 12.04
C PHE A 97 5.44 2.98 11.78
N PRO A 98 5.61 1.76 11.23
CA PRO A 98 6.93 1.18 10.99
C PRO A 98 7.71 2.01 9.99
N ASN A 99 8.90 2.44 10.39
CA ASN A 99 9.71 3.36 9.58
C ASN A 99 10.91 2.67 8.93
N THR A 100 11.26 1.47 9.38
CA THR A 100 12.34 0.70 8.77
C THR A 100 11.79 -0.29 7.73
N PRO A 101 12.49 -0.50 6.59
CA PRO A 101 12.07 -1.48 5.59
C PRO A 101 11.88 -2.88 6.14
N ASN A 102 12.72 -3.30 7.09
CA ASN A 102 12.64 -4.64 7.68
C ASN A 102 11.40 -4.83 8.55
N GLU A 103 11.03 -3.83 9.35
CA GLU A 103 9.77 -3.89 10.13
C GLU A 103 8.55 -3.92 9.21
N GLN A 104 8.56 -3.09 8.17
CA GLN A 104 7.51 -3.09 7.16
C GLN A 104 7.38 -4.45 6.49
N LEU A 105 8.52 -5.05 6.11
CA LEU A 105 8.56 -6.35 5.45
C LEU A 105 8.01 -7.46 6.36
N GLY A 106 8.42 -7.52 7.62
CA GLY A 106 7.92 -8.51 8.57
C GLY A 106 6.40 -8.44 8.73
N LEU A 107 5.86 -7.24 8.94
CA LEU A 107 4.42 -7.03 9.07
C LEU A 107 3.65 -7.33 7.77
N ALA A 108 4.23 -6.99 6.62
CA ALA A 108 3.65 -7.28 5.32
C ALA A 108 3.56 -8.79 5.04
N ILE A 109 4.62 -9.54 5.33
CA ILE A 109 4.63 -11.02 5.21
C ILE A 109 3.53 -11.64 6.09
N GLU A 110 3.44 -11.19 7.34
CA GLU A 110 2.41 -11.67 8.26
C GLU A 110 0.99 -11.38 7.74
N ALA A 111 0.76 -10.18 7.20
CA ALA A 111 -0.52 -9.80 6.63
C ALA A 111 -0.89 -10.65 5.41
N VAL A 112 0.06 -10.95 4.52
CA VAL A 112 -0.17 -11.81 3.36
C VAL A 112 -0.50 -13.24 3.81
N PHE A 113 0.19 -13.80 4.81
CA PHE A 113 -0.18 -15.10 5.37
C PHE A 113 -1.58 -15.09 5.99
N LYS A 114 -1.94 -14.05 6.73
CA LYS A 114 -3.31 -13.90 7.28
C LYS A 114 -4.38 -13.83 6.19
N SER A 115 -4.08 -13.22 5.05
CA SER A 115 -5.03 -13.12 3.93
C SER A 115 -5.45 -14.46 3.33
N TRP A 116 -4.68 -15.54 3.58
CA TRP A 116 -5.08 -16.91 3.27
C TRP A 116 -6.40 -17.32 3.94
N MET A 117 -6.65 -16.80 5.15
CA MET A 117 -7.89 -16.99 5.90
C MET A 117 -8.92 -15.91 5.67
N GLY A 118 -8.65 -14.96 4.78
CA GLY A 118 -9.59 -13.92 4.40
C GLY A 118 -10.83 -14.51 3.69
N GLU A 119 -11.96 -13.86 3.85
CA GLU A 119 -13.26 -14.33 3.33
C GLU A 119 -13.20 -14.69 1.83
N ARG A 120 -12.62 -13.81 1.00
CA ARG A 120 -12.47 -14.05 -0.45
C ARG A 120 -11.68 -15.32 -0.75
N ALA A 121 -10.60 -15.56 -0.01
CA ALA A 121 -9.76 -16.73 -0.21
C ALA A 121 -10.43 -18.02 0.25
N VAL A 122 -11.17 -17.97 1.35
CA VAL A 122 -11.96 -19.10 1.87
C VAL A 122 -13.06 -19.48 0.88
N VAL A 123 -13.91 -18.53 0.50
CA VAL A 123 -15.01 -18.75 -0.46
C VAL A 123 -14.50 -19.27 -1.81
N TYR A 124 -13.35 -18.75 -2.29
CA TYR A 124 -12.75 -19.24 -3.53
C TYR A 124 -12.33 -20.72 -3.41
N ARG A 125 -11.69 -21.11 -2.30
CA ARG A 125 -11.29 -22.52 -2.08
C ARG A 125 -12.49 -23.44 -2.00
N GLU A 126 -13.52 -23.06 -1.27
CA GLU A 126 -14.76 -23.82 -1.16
C GLU A 126 -15.43 -24.04 -2.53
N LYS A 127 -15.60 -22.98 -3.31
CA LYS A 127 -16.21 -23.05 -4.64
C LYS A 127 -15.41 -23.90 -5.64
N ASN A 128 -14.10 -23.98 -5.48
CA ASN A 128 -13.22 -24.73 -6.38
C ASN A 128 -12.78 -26.09 -5.84
N GLY A 129 -13.36 -26.55 -4.73
CA GLY A 129 -13.03 -27.84 -4.13
C GLY A 129 -11.57 -27.97 -3.67
N ILE A 130 -10.93 -26.83 -3.34
CA ILE A 130 -9.53 -26.83 -2.89
C ILE A 130 -9.51 -27.18 -1.40
N THR A 131 -9.33 -28.45 -1.10
CA THR A 131 -9.23 -28.97 0.26
C THR A 131 -7.84 -28.73 0.86
N LYS A 132 -7.69 -28.97 2.17
CA LYS A 132 -6.40 -28.87 2.87
C LYS A 132 -5.35 -29.83 2.32
N ASP A 133 -5.77 -30.96 1.76
CA ASP A 133 -4.88 -31.95 1.15
C ASP A 133 -4.29 -31.47 -0.17
N ILE A 134 -5.02 -30.58 -0.87
CA ILE A 134 -4.58 -29.97 -2.14
C ILE A 134 -3.73 -28.73 -1.87
N ALA A 135 -4.14 -27.89 -0.92
CA ALA A 135 -3.43 -26.64 -0.59
C ALA A 135 -3.56 -26.29 0.90
N ASN A 136 -2.47 -26.45 1.63
CA ASN A 136 -2.41 -26.26 3.08
C ASN A 136 -1.86 -24.89 3.51
N GLY A 137 -1.70 -23.96 2.61
CA GLY A 137 -1.18 -22.61 2.89
C GLY A 137 -0.83 -21.84 1.64
N THR A 138 -0.20 -20.72 1.83
CA THR A 138 0.28 -19.85 0.76
C THR A 138 1.77 -19.54 0.92
N ALA A 139 2.41 -19.12 -0.15
CA ALA A 139 3.76 -18.57 -0.14
C ALA A 139 3.70 -17.05 -0.31
N VAL A 140 4.72 -16.37 0.19
CA VAL A 140 4.91 -14.93 0.01
C VAL A 140 6.10 -14.70 -0.92
N ASN A 141 5.86 -14.03 -2.05
CA ASN A 141 6.90 -13.62 -2.96
C ASN A 141 7.26 -12.16 -2.69
N VAL A 142 8.53 -11.91 -2.40
CA VAL A 142 9.09 -10.56 -2.27
C VAL A 142 9.90 -10.27 -3.52
N VAL A 143 9.45 -9.30 -4.32
CA VAL A 143 10.09 -8.95 -5.59
C VAL A 143 10.45 -7.47 -5.61
N THR A 144 11.55 -7.16 -6.29
CA THR A 144 11.92 -5.77 -6.54
C THR A 144 10.93 -5.13 -7.50
N ILE A 145 10.41 -3.95 -7.15
CA ILE A 145 9.59 -3.17 -8.07
C ILE A 145 10.53 -2.53 -9.08
N CYS A 146 10.41 -2.92 -10.35
CA CYS A 146 11.05 -2.25 -11.45
C CYS A 146 10.16 -1.09 -11.91
N LEU A 147 10.70 0.12 -11.91
CA LEU A 147 10.07 1.25 -12.58
C LEU A 147 10.34 1.09 -14.07
N LEU A 148 9.37 0.54 -14.79
CA LEU A 148 9.45 0.32 -16.23
C LEU A 148 9.41 1.66 -16.97
N TYR A 149 10.52 2.38 -17.01
CA TYR A 149 10.67 3.56 -17.88
C TYR A 149 10.92 3.19 -19.34
N THR A 150 11.18 1.92 -19.64
CA THR A 150 11.68 1.49 -20.94
C THR A 150 10.82 0.43 -21.63
N SER A 151 9.76 -0.04 -21.01
CA SER A 151 8.85 -1.01 -21.62
C SER A 151 7.49 -0.37 -21.83
N PRO A 152 6.97 -0.31 -23.07
CA PRO A 152 5.60 0.12 -23.31
C PRO A 152 4.66 -0.82 -22.55
N SER A 153 3.73 -0.24 -21.80
CA SER A 153 2.68 -1.02 -21.16
C SER A 153 1.82 -1.66 -22.24
N PRO A 154 1.43 -2.95 -22.10
CA PRO A 154 0.48 -3.55 -23.02
C PRO A 154 -0.91 -2.88 -23.06
N ARG A 155 -1.09 -1.82 -22.25
CA ARG A 155 -2.34 -1.06 -22.11
C ARG A 155 -2.26 0.38 -22.61
N ASP A 156 -1.13 0.79 -23.19
CA ASP A 156 -0.95 2.11 -23.80
C ASP A 156 -1.28 2.09 -25.28
#